data_fc6928ac7bbd5db816478cb96e5e76a5
#
_entry.id   fc6928ac7bbd5db816478cb96e5e76a5
#
_cell.length_a   1.000
_cell.length_b   1.000
_cell.length_c   1.000
_cell.angle_alpha   90.00
_cell.angle_beta   90.00
_cell.angle_gamma   90.00
#
_symmetry.space_group_name_H-M   'P 1'
#
loop_
_entity.id
_entity.type
_entity.pdbx_description
1 polymer ?
#
loop_
_entity_poly.entity_id
_entity_poly.type
_entity_poly.pdbx_seq_one_letter_code
_entity_poly.pdbx_strand_id
1 'polypeptide(L)'
;SIFRGLGLWDQVRPKIEPFHHIRLSDCDWPDVVTFKPADAGETEDLGYVAEHTVLMGALQDAIEASPDVDWIGPAIAQDVTYESDWAYVSVDPVSDVDSEADGAIPRRVRAKLVIGADGARSPLREGAEIPTSGWKYWQSCIVAVVRPEKHHNNTAYERFQTSGPFAILPLRDTCRVVWTAPHEEAEAMLALDDEQFLQELSKRFGDQLGRLELVGDRRLFSVRLMQSKQYVSTRLALVGEAAHNCHPVGGQGLNLGIRDGAALAELVLAAHQRGDDIGSVETLRPYDRQRRWGNLLILGFTDILDRVFSNQWLPVMAVRRLGLFAMQRVGPIKQLAIRIMTGKWGHIPQLVPPEK
;
A
#
# COMPACT_ATOMS: atom_id res chain seq x y z
N SER A 1 11.39 -8.19 8.80
CA SER A 1 10.77 -7.14 7.95
C SER A 1 11.86 -6.37 7.22
N ILE A 2 11.51 -5.70 6.11
CA ILE A 2 12.43 -4.84 5.35
C ILE A 2 13.02 -3.74 6.23
N PHE A 3 12.24 -3.12 7.11
CA PHE A 3 12.71 -2.12 8.08
C PHE A 3 13.75 -2.67 9.07
N ARG A 4 13.72 -3.96 9.41
CA ARG A 4 14.80 -4.61 10.18
C ARG A 4 16.08 -4.71 9.35
N GLY A 5 15.96 -5.10 8.09
CA GLY A 5 17.10 -5.16 7.16
C GLY A 5 17.77 -3.80 6.93
N LEU A 6 16.99 -2.72 6.97
CA LEU A 6 17.49 -1.34 6.89
C LEU A 6 18.04 -0.80 8.23
N GLY A 7 17.92 -1.54 9.33
CA GLY A 7 18.32 -1.06 10.66
C GLY A 7 17.35 -0.04 11.29
N LEU A 8 16.17 0.19 10.68
CA LEU A 8 15.21 1.21 11.11
C LEU A 8 14.13 0.68 12.06
N TRP A 9 14.14 -0.63 12.34
CA TRP A 9 13.08 -1.26 13.11
C TRP A 9 12.93 -0.71 14.53
N ASP A 10 14.04 -0.50 15.21
CA ASP A 10 14.05 -0.03 16.60
C ASP A 10 13.57 1.42 16.72
N GLN A 11 13.74 2.23 15.68
CA GLN A 11 13.21 3.60 15.60
C GLN A 11 11.70 3.62 15.30
N VAL A 12 11.23 2.70 14.44
CA VAL A 12 9.83 2.65 13.97
C VAL A 12 8.92 1.89 14.94
N ARG A 13 9.38 0.75 15.47
CA ARG A 13 8.56 -0.18 16.28
C ARG A 13 7.84 0.47 17.46
N PRO A 14 8.46 1.36 18.25
CA PRO A 14 7.79 2.01 19.38
C PRO A 14 6.69 2.99 19.00
N LYS A 15 6.63 3.40 17.73
CA LYS A 15 5.71 4.42 17.21
C LYS A 15 4.55 3.85 16.40
N ILE A 16 4.52 2.53 16.17
CA ILE A 16 3.50 1.83 15.37
C ILE A 16 2.70 0.87 16.24
N GLU A 17 1.49 0.55 15.82
CA GLU A 17 0.58 -0.30 16.58
C GLU A 17 0.52 -1.72 16.02
N PRO A 18 0.82 -2.77 16.83
CA PRO A 18 0.62 -4.14 16.41
C PRO A 18 -0.87 -4.49 16.37
N PHE A 19 -1.25 -5.40 15.50
CA PHE A 19 -2.54 -6.06 15.61
C PHE A 19 -2.38 -7.58 15.68
N HIS A 20 -3.11 -8.15 16.65
CA HIS A 20 -3.06 -9.59 16.95
C HIS A 20 -4.22 -10.34 16.33
N HIS A 21 -5.29 -9.64 16.02
CA HIS A 21 -6.50 -10.24 15.45
C HIS A 21 -6.97 -9.45 14.23
N ILE A 22 -7.43 -10.19 13.21
CA ILE A 22 -8.24 -9.62 12.14
C ILE A 22 -9.61 -10.28 12.22
N ARG A 23 -10.65 -9.49 12.43
CA ARG A 23 -12.04 -9.95 12.44
C ARG A 23 -12.70 -9.59 11.12
N LEU A 24 -12.93 -10.59 10.30
CA LEU A 24 -13.56 -10.47 9.01
C LEU A 24 -15.01 -10.89 9.11
N SER A 25 -15.94 -10.03 8.72
CA SER A 25 -17.38 -10.28 8.74
C SER A 25 -18.03 -9.83 7.43
N ASP A 26 -19.13 -10.49 7.10
CA ASP A 26 -20.06 -10.09 6.03
C ASP A 26 -21.29 -9.46 6.67
N CYS A 27 -21.81 -8.35 6.13
CA CYS A 27 -22.90 -7.59 6.75
C CYS A 27 -24.16 -8.41 7.01
N ASP A 28 -24.43 -9.37 6.11
CA ASP A 28 -25.65 -10.18 6.11
C ASP A 28 -25.46 -11.58 6.73
N TRP A 29 -24.29 -11.82 7.36
CA TRP A 29 -23.96 -13.12 7.92
C TRP A 29 -23.41 -13.00 9.35
N PRO A 30 -23.98 -13.74 10.31
CA PRO A 30 -23.62 -13.61 11.73
C PRO A 30 -22.21 -14.14 12.07
N ASP A 31 -21.66 -15.02 11.22
CA ASP A 31 -20.36 -15.62 11.48
C ASP A 31 -19.21 -14.63 11.20
N VAL A 32 -18.24 -14.62 12.11
CA VAL A 32 -17.02 -13.83 12.03
C VAL A 32 -15.82 -14.76 11.91
N VAL A 33 -15.05 -14.60 10.83
CA VAL A 33 -13.76 -15.27 10.69
C VAL A 33 -12.70 -14.46 11.43
N THR A 34 -12.10 -15.06 12.46
CA THR A 34 -11.02 -14.42 13.21
C THR A 34 -9.68 -15.03 12.84
N PHE A 35 -8.77 -14.22 12.29
CA PHE A 35 -7.39 -14.62 12.07
C PHE A 35 -6.55 -14.26 13.30
N LYS A 36 -5.62 -15.16 13.65
CA LYS A 36 -4.69 -15.02 14.78
C LYS A 36 -3.25 -15.21 14.28
N PRO A 37 -2.23 -14.77 15.02
CA PRO A 37 -0.82 -14.95 14.63
C PRO A 37 -0.47 -16.39 14.22
N ALA A 38 -0.93 -17.38 14.98
CA ALA A 38 -0.71 -18.78 14.67
C ALA A 38 -1.22 -19.23 13.29
N ASP A 39 -2.26 -18.59 12.76
CA ASP A 39 -2.78 -18.88 11.40
C ASP A 39 -1.79 -18.44 10.30
N ALA A 40 -0.95 -17.45 10.61
CA ALA A 40 0.10 -16.96 9.70
C ALA A 40 1.47 -17.64 9.96
N GLY A 41 1.56 -18.49 10.97
CA GLY A 41 2.82 -19.06 11.45
C GLY A 41 3.63 -18.08 12.30
N GLU A 42 2.98 -17.05 12.87
CA GLU A 42 3.58 -16.06 13.76
C GLU A 42 3.26 -16.36 15.23
N THR A 43 4.10 -15.85 16.13
CA THR A 43 3.92 -16.06 17.57
C THR A 43 3.21 -14.90 18.26
N GLU A 44 3.42 -13.66 17.77
CA GLU A 44 2.97 -12.48 18.49
C GLU A 44 2.01 -11.60 17.66
N ASP A 45 2.44 -11.13 16.49
CA ASP A 45 1.72 -10.12 15.71
C ASP A 45 1.36 -10.63 14.31
N LEU A 46 0.17 -10.30 13.84
CA LEU A 46 -0.20 -10.49 12.42
C LEU A 46 0.39 -9.40 11.52
N GLY A 47 0.58 -8.21 12.08
CA GLY A 47 1.12 -7.06 11.39
C GLY A 47 1.07 -5.80 12.23
N TYR A 48 1.32 -4.68 11.58
CA TYR A 48 1.41 -3.37 12.23
C TYR A 48 0.64 -2.33 11.44
N VAL A 49 0.00 -1.41 12.16
CA VAL A 49 -0.56 -0.19 11.59
C VAL A 49 0.39 0.96 11.92
N ALA A 50 0.78 1.70 10.91
CA ALA A 50 1.71 2.82 11.06
C ALA A 50 1.10 4.08 10.44
N GLU A 51 1.33 5.22 11.07
CA GLU A 51 1.10 6.50 10.42
C GLU A 51 2.17 6.74 9.34
N HIS A 52 1.75 7.34 8.24
CA HIS A 52 2.65 7.65 7.13
C HIS A 52 3.84 8.51 7.59
N THR A 53 3.60 9.49 8.45
CA THR A 53 4.61 10.39 9.01
C THR A 53 5.70 9.66 9.79
N VAL A 54 5.37 8.59 10.49
CA VAL A 54 6.32 7.77 11.26
C VAL A 54 7.30 7.04 10.32
N LEU A 55 6.77 6.45 9.26
CA LEU A 55 7.59 5.72 8.28
C LEU A 55 8.44 6.68 7.45
N MET A 56 7.85 7.77 7.00
CA MET A 56 8.55 8.78 6.21
C MET A 56 9.66 9.46 7.02
N GLY A 57 9.39 9.85 8.26
CA GLY A 57 10.42 10.47 9.12
C GLY A 57 11.62 9.54 9.33
N ALA A 58 11.39 8.26 9.64
CA ALA A 58 12.48 7.31 9.81
C ALA A 58 13.30 7.08 8.54
N LEU A 59 12.65 7.09 7.36
CA LEU A 59 13.34 6.96 6.08
C LEU A 59 14.10 8.23 5.71
N GLN A 60 13.54 9.41 5.97
CA GLN A 60 14.19 10.69 5.74
C GLN A 60 15.43 10.85 6.62
N ASP A 61 15.31 10.58 7.93
CA ASP A 61 16.46 10.59 8.84
C ASP A 61 17.58 9.68 8.35
N ALA A 62 17.24 8.50 7.82
CA ALA A 62 18.22 7.55 7.30
C ALA A 62 18.90 8.05 6.00
N ILE A 63 18.15 8.70 5.12
CA ILE A 63 18.66 9.31 3.88
C ILE A 63 19.62 10.48 4.24
N GLU A 64 19.21 11.36 5.13
CA GLU A 64 20.01 12.52 5.56
C GLU A 64 21.30 12.11 6.28
N ALA A 65 21.25 10.99 7.00
CA ALA A 65 22.44 10.45 7.68
C ALA A 65 23.40 9.68 6.75
N SER A 66 22.98 9.35 5.54
CA SER A 66 23.78 8.57 4.60
C SER A 66 24.71 9.46 3.77
N PRO A 67 26.04 9.26 3.81
CA PRO A 67 26.97 10.01 2.98
C PRO A 67 26.91 9.64 1.49
N ASP A 68 26.22 8.53 1.15
CA ASP A 68 26.15 7.99 -0.20
C ASP A 68 24.86 8.42 -0.92
N VAL A 69 24.00 9.24 -0.29
CA VAL A 69 22.72 9.68 -0.84
C VAL A 69 22.65 11.21 -0.85
N ASP A 70 22.52 11.77 -2.04
CA ASP A 70 22.23 13.19 -2.24
C ASP A 70 20.72 13.42 -2.30
N TRP A 71 20.15 14.10 -1.32
CA TRP A 71 18.76 14.55 -1.34
C TRP A 71 18.60 15.87 -2.08
N ILE A 72 17.85 15.87 -3.18
CA ILE A 72 17.53 17.07 -3.97
C ILE A 72 16.03 17.35 -3.83
N GLY A 73 15.69 18.24 -2.93
CA GLY A 73 14.29 18.60 -2.67
C GLY A 73 14.16 19.88 -1.82
N PRO A 74 13.07 20.64 -1.96
CA PRO A 74 11.95 20.42 -2.87
C PRO A 74 12.31 20.66 -4.35
N ALA A 75 12.02 19.69 -5.22
CA ALA A 75 12.33 19.78 -6.64
C ALA A 75 11.37 18.92 -7.49
N ILE A 76 11.25 19.28 -8.78
CA ILE A 76 10.48 18.53 -9.76
C ILE A 76 11.46 17.92 -10.77
N ALA A 77 11.43 16.61 -10.92
CA ALA A 77 12.13 15.90 -11.98
C ALA A 77 11.28 15.91 -13.25
N GLN A 78 11.83 16.36 -14.35
CA GLN A 78 11.17 16.43 -15.64
C GLN A 78 12.17 16.22 -16.79
N ASP A 79 11.66 16.13 -18.03
CA ASP A 79 12.48 16.01 -19.25
C ASP A 79 13.52 14.88 -19.16
N VAL A 80 13.06 13.67 -18.89
CA VAL A 80 13.96 12.52 -18.82
C VAL A 80 14.27 11.99 -20.21
N THR A 81 15.56 11.91 -20.54
CA THR A 81 16.04 11.32 -21.78
C THR A 81 16.79 10.04 -21.47
N TYR A 82 16.45 8.96 -22.15
CA TYR A 82 17.08 7.66 -22.00
C TYR A 82 17.97 7.33 -23.20
N GLU A 83 19.26 7.13 -22.95
CA GLU A 83 20.24 6.71 -23.93
C GLU A 83 20.73 5.26 -23.64
N SER A 84 21.60 4.72 -24.47
CA SER A 84 22.10 3.35 -24.28
C SER A 84 22.78 3.16 -22.91
N ASP A 85 23.62 4.11 -22.50
CA ASP A 85 24.51 3.99 -21.33
C ASP A 85 24.07 4.81 -20.12
N TRP A 86 23.26 5.84 -20.35
CA TRP A 86 22.88 6.83 -19.36
C TRP A 86 21.45 7.31 -19.54
N ALA A 87 20.85 7.71 -18.44
CA ALA A 87 19.67 8.56 -18.44
C ALA A 87 20.06 9.98 -18.00
N TYR A 88 19.38 10.98 -18.51
CA TYR A 88 19.54 12.37 -18.13
C TYR A 88 18.21 12.90 -17.64
N VAL A 89 18.22 13.49 -16.45
CA VAL A 89 17.04 14.02 -15.77
C VAL A 89 17.24 15.50 -15.51
N SER A 90 16.35 16.33 -15.99
CA SER A 90 16.28 17.73 -15.57
C SER A 90 15.59 17.82 -14.22
N VAL A 91 16.20 18.51 -13.27
CA VAL A 91 15.68 18.70 -11.91
C VAL A 91 15.54 20.18 -11.68
N ASP A 92 14.30 20.65 -11.60
CA ASP A 92 13.97 22.03 -11.34
C ASP A 92 13.62 22.22 -9.87
N PRO A 93 14.32 23.12 -9.16
CA PRO A 93 13.95 23.46 -7.80
C PRO A 93 12.55 24.10 -7.77
N VAL A 94 11.74 23.72 -6.79
CA VAL A 94 10.48 24.42 -6.51
C VAL A 94 10.83 25.68 -5.73
N SER A 95 10.75 26.84 -6.38
CA SER A 95 10.83 28.13 -5.67
C SER A 95 9.54 28.33 -4.89
N ASP A 96 9.63 28.55 -3.58
CA ASP A 96 8.52 29.11 -2.81
C ASP A 96 8.11 30.45 -3.44
N VAL A 97 6.81 30.68 -3.62
CA VAL A 97 6.22 31.83 -4.32
C VAL A 97 6.62 33.17 -3.67
N ASP A 98 7.18 33.16 -2.46
CA ASP A 98 7.60 34.34 -1.69
C ASP A 98 9.13 34.54 -1.57
N SER A 99 9.96 33.66 -2.13
CA SER A 99 11.38 33.88 -2.20
C SER A 99 11.77 34.31 -3.61
N GLU A 100 12.14 35.57 -3.79
CA GLU A 100 12.95 36.06 -4.92
C GLU A 100 14.33 35.38 -4.88
N ALA A 101 14.36 34.03 -4.91
CA ALA A 101 15.60 33.29 -5.10
C ALA A 101 15.95 33.33 -6.58
N ASP A 102 16.63 34.42 -6.89
CA ASP A 102 17.25 34.72 -8.15
C ASP A 102 18.03 33.50 -8.67
N GLY A 103 17.59 32.91 -9.78
CA GLY A 103 18.43 32.12 -10.65
C GLY A 103 18.78 30.69 -10.22
N ALA A 104 17.88 29.93 -9.61
CA ALA A 104 18.09 28.50 -9.43
C ALA A 104 18.17 27.81 -10.81
N ILE A 105 19.40 27.53 -11.26
CA ILE A 105 19.67 26.89 -12.55
C ILE A 105 19.16 25.45 -12.50
N PRO A 106 18.34 25.03 -13.48
CA PRO A 106 17.96 23.63 -13.62
C PRO A 106 19.19 22.72 -13.58
N ARG A 107 19.19 21.73 -12.72
CA ARG A 107 20.30 20.76 -12.65
C ARG A 107 20.01 19.62 -13.60
N ARG A 108 20.95 19.27 -14.45
CA ARG A 108 20.89 18.07 -15.26
C ARG A 108 21.67 16.95 -14.56
N VAL A 109 20.95 15.95 -14.10
CA VAL A 109 21.52 14.76 -13.43
C VAL A 109 21.71 13.67 -14.47
N ARG A 110 22.90 13.05 -14.48
CA ARG A 110 23.20 11.88 -15.29
C ARG A 110 23.21 10.63 -14.40
N ALA A 111 22.40 9.63 -14.73
CA ALA A 111 22.26 8.41 -13.95
C ALA A 111 22.39 7.14 -14.81
N LYS A 112 22.90 6.05 -14.22
CA LYS A 112 22.91 4.72 -14.87
C LYS A 112 21.52 4.09 -14.88
N LEU A 113 20.68 4.43 -13.89
CA LEU A 113 19.32 3.94 -13.73
C LEU A 113 18.47 5.03 -13.08
N VAL A 114 17.29 5.27 -13.61
CA VAL A 114 16.23 6.09 -13.02
C VAL A 114 15.21 5.15 -12.39
N ILE A 115 14.81 5.42 -11.15
CA ILE A 115 13.76 4.67 -10.45
C ILE A 115 12.55 5.56 -10.31
N GLY A 116 11.47 5.21 -11.01
CA GLY A 116 10.19 5.91 -10.96
C GLY A 116 9.37 5.46 -9.74
N ALA A 117 9.36 6.29 -8.70
CA ALA A 117 8.54 6.13 -7.48
C ALA A 117 7.58 7.31 -7.33
N ASP A 118 7.19 7.93 -8.42
CA ASP A 118 6.49 9.20 -8.59
C ASP A 118 4.95 9.07 -8.53
N GLY A 119 4.48 7.92 -8.02
CA GLY A 119 3.09 7.68 -7.69
C GLY A 119 2.19 7.35 -8.88
N ALA A 120 0.92 7.34 -8.58
CA ALA A 120 -0.10 6.79 -9.47
C ALA A 120 -0.24 7.52 -10.83
N ARG A 121 0.15 8.80 -10.91
CA ARG A 121 0.14 9.61 -12.14
C ARG A 121 1.56 9.78 -12.71
N SER A 122 2.41 8.81 -12.52
CA SER A 122 3.83 8.80 -12.86
C SER A 122 4.15 9.47 -14.22
N PRO A 123 4.76 10.67 -14.23
CA PRO A 123 5.28 11.28 -15.45
C PRO A 123 6.37 10.43 -16.11
N LEU A 124 7.20 9.74 -15.29
CA LEU A 124 8.26 8.87 -15.79
C LEU A 124 7.71 7.67 -16.57
N ARG A 125 6.63 7.06 -16.08
CA ARG A 125 5.93 5.98 -16.80
C ARG A 125 5.33 6.49 -18.12
N GLU A 126 4.67 7.64 -18.07
CA GLU A 126 4.03 8.26 -19.25
C GLU A 126 5.05 8.70 -20.27
N GLY A 127 6.13 9.36 -19.84
CA GLY A 127 7.23 9.78 -20.72
C GLY A 127 8.00 8.62 -21.36
N ALA A 128 8.02 7.45 -20.71
CA ALA A 128 8.57 6.22 -21.27
C ALA A 128 7.55 5.43 -22.11
N GLU A 129 6.36 5.98 -22.37
CA GLU A 129 5.27 5.37 -23.13
C GLU A 129 4.88 3.97 -22.64
N ILE A 130 5.02 3.70 -21.33
CA ILE A 130 4.67 2.41 -20.75
C ILE A 130 3.15 2.33 -20.56
N PRO A 131 2.45 1.47 -21.33
CA PRO A 131 1.02 1.38 -21.24
C PRO A 131 0.56 0.70 -19.95
N THR A 132 -0.65 1.03 -19.51
CA THR A 132 -1.28 0.46 -18.33
C THR A 132 -2.53 -0.33 -18.68
N SER A 133 -2.93 -1.24 -17.79
CA SER A 133 -4.22 -1.93 -17.81
C SER A 133 -4.90 -1.73 -16.47
N GLY A 134 -6.22 -1.68 -16.48
CA GLY A 134 -6.99 -1.53 -15.26
C GLY A 134 -8.26 -0.73 -15.49
N TRP A 135 -8.91 -0.36 -14.39
CA TRP A 135 -10.16 0.41 -14.39
C TRP A 135 -10.28 1.26 -13.13
N LYS A 136 -11.11 2.28 -13.19
CA LYS A 136 -11.61 2.97 -12.01
C LYS A 136 -12.78 2.17 -11.46
N TYR A 137 -12.80 1.97 -10.14
CA TYR A 137 -13.98 1.41 -9.50
C TYR A 137 -15.09 2.45 -9.44
N TRP A 138 -16.31 2.00 -9.25
CA TRP A 138 -17.49 2.83 -9.01
C TRP A 138 -17.55 3.39 -7.58
N GLN A 139 -16.50 3.16 -6.81
CA GLN A 139 -16.34 3.45 -5.40
C GLN A 139 -15.27 4.51 -5.15
N SER A 140 -15.46 5.24 -4.05
CA SER A 140 -14.43 6.06 -3.39
C SER A 140 -14.18 5.55 -1.98
N CYS A 141 -13.02 5.86 -1.43
CA CYS A 141 -12.61 5.47 -0.10
C CYS A 141 -12.52 6.70 0.80
N ILE A 142 -13.34 6.73 1.86
CA ILE A 142 -13.26 7.72 2.95
C ILE A 142 -12.26 7.20 3.96
N VAL A 143 -11.32 8.05 4.36
CA VAL A 143 -10.35 7.78 5.40
C VAL A 143 -10.53 8.81 6.51
N ALA A 144 -10.66 8.32 7.74
CA ALA A 144 -10.79 9.14 8.94
C ALA A 144 -10.02 8.51 10.12
N VAL A 145 -9.78 9.29 11.16
CA VAL A 145 -9.28 8.80 12.44
C VAL A 145 -10.37 9.02 13.49
N VAL A 146 -10.62 8.01 14.30
CA VAL A 146 -11.57 8.10 15.41
C VAL A 146 -10.94 7.62 16.71
N ARG A 147 -11.34 8.24 17.82
CA ARG A 147 -11.01 7.78 19.16
C ARG A 147 -12.19 6.98 19.69
N PRO A 148 -12.00 5.69 20.00
CA PRO A 148 -13.05 4.85 20.56
C PRO A 148 -13.14 5.01 22.07
N GLU A 149 -14.35 4.88 22.62
CA GLU A 149 -14.59 4.83 24.07
C GLU A 149 -14.01 3.54 24.71
N LYS A 150 -14.12 2.40 23.99
CA LYS A 150 -13.57 1.11 24.42
C LYS A 150 -12.29 0.82 23.67
N HIS A 151 -11.30 0.29 24.37
CA HIS A 151 -10.03 -0.07 23.75
C HIS A 151 -10.19 -1.11 22.62
N HIS A 152 -9.50 -0.92 21.51
CA HIS A 152 -9.58 -1.76 20.30
C HIS A 152 -8.96 -3.16 20.47
N ASN A 153 -8.23 -3.42 21.57
CA ASN A 153 -7.57 -4.69 21.88
C ASN A 153 -6.74 -5.24 20.73
N ASN A 154 -6.00 -4.35 20.04
CA ASN A 154 -5.13 -4.69 18.92
C ASN A 154 -5.82 -5.55 17.83
N THR A 155 -7.10 -5.23 17.59
CA THR A 155 -7.95 -5.94 16.63
C THR A 155 -8.24 -5.07 15.43
N ALA A 156 -7.91 -5.57 14.25
CA ALA A 156 -8.35 -5.01 12.97
C ALA A 156 -9.70 -5.59 12.61
N TYR A 157 -10.65 -4.74 12.28
CA TYR A 157 -11.99 -5.13 11.84
C TYR A 157 -12.10 -4.90 10.34
N GLU A 158 -12.48 -5.92 9.60
CA GLU A 158 -12.80 -5.85 8.17
C GLU A 158 -14.24 -6.32 7.98
N ARG A 159 -15.11 -5.42 7.54
CA ARG A 159 -16.51 -5.72 7.33
C ARG A 159 -16.88 -5.48 5.87
N PHE A 160 -17.23 -6.54 5.20
CA PHE A 160 -17.69 -6.45 3.83
C PHE A 160 -19.16 -6.08 3.79
N GLN A 161 -19.49 -5.12 2.93
CA GLN A 161 -20.84 -4.68 2.65
C GLN A 161 -21.05 -4.57 1.16
N THR A 162 -22.30 -4.56 0.73
CA THR A 162 -22.66 -4.46 -0.70
C THR A 162 -22.24 -3.15 -1.36
N SER A 163 -22.11 -2.09 -0.57
CA SER A 163 -21.58 -0.80 -1.02
C SER A 163 -20.04 -0.74 -1.08
N GLY A 164 -19.36 -1.74 -0.50
CA GLY A 164 -17.91 -1.84 -0.49
C GLY A 164 -17.35 -2.27 0.87
N PRO A 165 -16.08 -2.65 0.92
CA PRO A 165 -15.41 -3.01 2.16
C PRO A 165 -15.27 -1.82 3.13
N PHE A 166 -15.32 -2.13 4.41
CA PHE A 166 -15.21 -1.21 5.51
C PHE A 166 -14.23 -1.79 6.54
N ALA A 167 -13.21 -1.01 6.90
CA ALA A 167 -12.23 -1.42 7.90
C ALA A 167 -12.07 -0.41 9.02
N ILE A 168 -11.83 -0.91 10.23
CA ILE A 168 -11.32 -0.15 11.37
C ILE A 168 -10.04 -0.82 11.84
N LEU A 169 -8.94 -0.06 11.82
CA LEU A 169 -7.59 -0.54 12.13
C LEU A 169 -7.12 0.11 13.43
N PRO A 170 -6.51 -0.65 14.36
CA PRO A 170 -5.99 -0.11 15.60
C PRO A 170 -4.80 0.82 15.34
N LEU A 171 -4.77 1.97 16.02
CA LEU A 171 -3.72 2.97 15.90
C LEU A 171 -3.51 3.68 17.24
N ARG A 172 -2.69 3.10 18.13
CA ARG A 172 -2.43 3.57 19.50
C ARG A 172 -3.73 3.72 20.30
N ASP A 173 -4.08 4.94 20.72
CA ASP A 173 -5.33 5.27 21.43
C ASP A 173 -6.51 5.60 20.49
N THR A 174 -6.28 5.49 19.18
CA THR A 174 -7.27 5.79 18.14
C THR A 174 -7.46 4.61 17.20
N CYS A 175 -8.32 4.78 16.20
CA CYS A 175 -8.50 3.83 15.11
C CYS A 175 -8.51 4.57 13.76
N ARG A 176 -7.92 3.95 12.75
CA ARG A 176 -8.05 4.38 11.36
C ARG A 176 -9.28 3.75 10.74
N VAL A 177 -10.19 4.56 10.25
CA VAL A 177 -11.34 4.14 9.44
C VAL A 177 -10.94 4.16 7.96
N VAL A 178 -11.27 3.09 7.24
CA VAL A 178 -11.16 2.98 5.78
C VAL A 178 -12.53 2.51 5.28
N TRP A 179 -13.30 3.41 4.72
CA TRP A 179 -14.68 3.18 4.33
C TRP A 179 -14.85 3.35 2.83
N THR A 180 -15.04 2.25 2.13
CA THR A 180 -15.32 2.26 0.69
C THR A 180 -16.81 2.28 0.44
N ALA A 181 -17.26 3.17 -0.43
CA ALA A 181 -18.66 3.34 -0.81
C ALA A 181 -18.77 3.86 -2.27
N PRO A 182 -19.97 3.76 -2.92
CA PRO A 182 -20.24 4.41 -4.20
C PRO A 182 -19.80 5.88 -4.17
N HIS A 183 -19.37 6.43 -5.32
CA HIS A 183 -18.85 7.82 -5.37
C HIS A 183 -19.82 8.82 -4.75
N GLU A 184 -21.10 8.78 -5.14
CA GLU A 184 -22.11 9.71 -4.64
C GLU A 184 -22.37 9.55 -3.12
N GLU A 185 -22.42 8.30 -2.63
CA GLU A 185 -22.55 8.03 -1.19
C GLU A 185 -21.34 8.54 -0.42
N ALA A 186 -20.14 8.29 -0.91
CA ALA A 186 -18.91 8.72 -0.27
C ALA A 186 -18.77 10.25 -0.21
N GLU A 187 -19.15 10.95 -1.27
CA GLU A 187 -19.21 12.42 -1.31
C GLU A 187 -20.26 12.97 -0.34
N ALA A 188 -21.44 12.35 -0.30
CA ALA A 188 -22.48 12.73 0.65
C ALA A 188 -22.03 12.53 2.11
N MET A 189 -21.34 11.41 2.42
CA MET A 189 -20.77 11.17 3.75
C MET A 189 -19.69 12.18 4.11
N LEU A 190 -18.86 12.59 3.15
CA LEU A 190 -17.82 13.61 3.39
C LEU A 190 -18.42 14.98 3.71
N ALA A 191 -19.58 15.31 3.13
CA ALA A 191 -20.28 16.57 3.30
C ALA A 191 -21.08 16.69 4.63
N LEU A 192 -21.28 15.57 5.34
CA LEU A 192 -21.94 15.57 6.65
C LEU A 192 -21.14 16.37 7.69
N ASP A 193 -21.80 16.92 8.68
CA ASP A 193 -21.11 17.37 9.88
C ASP A 193 -20.53 16.18 10.68
N ASP A 194 -19.72 16.46 11.68
CA ASP A 194 -19.00 15.42 12.42
C ASP A 194 -19.94 14.50 13.20
N GLU A 195 -21.00 15.05 13.78
CA GLU A 195 -21.97 14.27 14.53
C GLU A 195 -22.77 13.32 13.62
N GLN A 196 -23.26 13.83 12.51
CA GLN A 196 -23.98 13.05 11.50
C GLN A 196 -23.09 11.94 10.91
N PHE A 197 -21.83 12.28 10.60
CA PHE A 197 -20.86 11.29 10.09
C PHE A 197 -20.61 10.16 11.10
N LEU A 198 -20.42 10.50 12.37
CA LEU A 198 -20.21 9.52 13.45
C LEU A 198 -21.46 8.66 13.69
N GLN A 199 -22.65 9.21 13.52
CA GLN A 199 -23.90 8.44 13.58
C GLN A 199 -23.96 7.39 12.45
N GLU A 200 -23.65 7.77 11.20
CA GLU A 200 -23.61 6.84 10.07
C GLU A 200 -22.49 5.80 10.22
N LEU A 201 -21.32 6.21 10.71
CA LEU A 201 -20.22 5.33 11.03
C LEU A 201 -20.63 4.28 12.09
N SER A 202 -21.30 4.72 13.16
CA SER A 202 -21.77 3.83 14.23
C SER A 202 -22.85 2.85 13.75
N LYS A 203 -23.77 3.29 12.90
CA LYS A 203 -24.74 2.39 12.26
C LYS A 203 -24.05 1.30 11.43
N ARG A 204 -22.99 1.67 10.73
CA ARG A 204 -22.24 0.75 9.84
C ARG A 204 -21.38 -0.24 10.62
N PHE A 205 -20.72 0.23 11.67
CA PHE A 205 -19.79 -0.58 12.45
C PHE A 205 -20.46 -1.33 13.62
N GLY A 206 -21.45 -0.70 14.27
CA GLY A 206 -22.05 -1.16 15.51
C GLY A 206 -21.35 -0.58 16.74
N ASP A 207 -21.72 -1.09 17.93
CA ASP A 207 -21.32 -0.56 19.24
C ASP A 207 -20.09 -1.23 19.88
N GLN A 208 -19.35 -2.02 19.12
CA GLN A 208 -18.25 -2.85 19.62
C GLN A 208 -17.14 -2.02 20.28
N LEU A 209 -16.88 -0.82 19.77
CA LEU A 209 -15.90 0.12 20.30
C LEU A 209 -16.52 1.24 21.17
N GLY A 210 -17.82 1.14 21.46
CA GLY A 210 -18.56 2.18 22.19
C GLY A 210 -18.72 3.44 21.35
N ARG A 211 -18.87 4.60 22.03
CA ARG A 211 -18.95 5.89 21.36
C ARG A 211 -17.63 6.22 20.65
N LEU A 212 -17.72 6.77 19.45
CA LEU A 212 -16.60 7.22 18.65
C LEU A 212 -16.52 8.76 18.65
N GLU A 213 -15.32 9.30 18.67
CA GLU A 213 -15.02 10.71 18.50
C GLU A 213 -14.11 10.89 17.28
N LEU A 214 -14.41 11.85 16.40
CA LEU A 214 -13.59 12.14 15.24
C LEU A 214 -12.31 12.87 15.66
N VAL A 215 -11.17 12.46 15.07
CA VAL A 215 -9.87 13.08 15.30
C VAL A 215 -9.30 13.57 13.97
N GLY A 216 -9.29 14.89 13.79
CA GLY A 216 -8.81 15.52 12.54
C GLY A 216 -9.78 15.37 11.38
N ASP A 217 -9.27 15.58 10.18
CA ASP A 217 -10.08 15.69 8.97
C ASP A 217 -10.41 14.34 8.33
N ARG A 218 -11.53 14.31 7.63
CA ARG A 218 -11.90 13.23 6.72
C ARG A 218 -11.32 13.49 5.34
N ARG A 219 -10.86 12.44 4.67
CA ARG A 219 -10.31 12.54 3.32
C ARG A 219 -10.95 11.53 2.40
N LEU A 220 -11.12 11.90 1.12
CA LEU A 220 -11.72 11.08 0.08
C LEU A 220 -10.69 10.74 -1.00
N PHE A 221 -10.62 9.47 -1.38
CA PHE A 221 -9.73 8.98 -2.43
C PHE A 221 -10.51 8.14 -3.44
N SER A 222 -10.29 8.38 -4.71
CA SER A 222 -10.82 7.52 -5.77
C SER A 222 -10.12 6.16 -5.75
N VAL A 223 -10.89 5.08 -5.84
CA VAL A 223 -10.38 3.71 -5.90
C VAL A 223 -10.16 3.33 -7.36
N ARG A 224 -8.98 2.78 -7.64
CA ARG A 224 -8.65 2.27 -8.97
C ARG A 224 -7.76 1.03 -8.87
N LEU A 225 -7.90 0.15 -9.85
CA LEU A 225 -6.94 -0.89 -10.16
C LEU A 225 -6.15 -0.46 -11.38
N MET A 226 -4.84 -0.52 -11.30
CA MET A 226 -3.97 -0.25 -12.42
C MET A 226 -2.73 -1.14 -12.34
N GLN A 227 -2.28 -1.63 -13.47
CA GLN A 227 -0.98 -2.28 -13.59
C GLN A 227 -0.32 -1.87 -14.89
N SER A 228 0.96 -1.48 -14.82
CA SER A 228 1.81 -1.24 -15.98
C SER A 228 2.07 -2.54 -16.72
N LYS A 229 2.09 -2.49 -18.06
CA LYS A 229 2.36 -3.65 -18.93
C LYS A 229 3.79 -4.17 -18.78
N GLN A 230 4.68 -3.29 -18.38
CA GLN A 230 6.08 -3.58 -18.02
C GLN A 230 6.50 -2.64 -16.89
N TYR A 231 7.40 -3.11 -16.02
CA TYR A 231 7.93 -2.32 -14.90
C TYR A 231 9.30 -1.73 -15.21
N VAL A 232 9.87 -2.13 -16.34
CA VAL A 232 11.21 -1.68 -16.73
C VAL A 232 11.26 -1.27 -18.19
N SER A 233 12.16 -0.33 -18.48
CA SER A 233 12.61 0.05 -19.82
C SER A 233 14.11 0.32 -19.75
N THR A 234 14.75 0.68 -20.88
CA THR A 234 16.15 1.10 -20.87
C THR A 234 16.35 2.25 -19.88
N ARG A 235 17.22 2.03 -18.89
CA ARG A 235 17.55 3.03 -17.86
C ARG A 235 16.41 3.43 -16.94
N LEU A 236 15.27 2.71 -16.93
CA LEU A 236 14.11 3.00 -16.10
C LEU A 236 13.58 1.74 -15.42
N ALA A 237 13.30 1.84 -14.10
CA ALA A 237 12.53 0.87 -13.35
C ALA A 237 11.42 1.59 -12.57
N LEU A 238 10.19 1.08 -12.61
CA LEU A 238 9.03 1.59 -11.87
C LEU A 238 8.82 0.78 -10.60
N VAL A 239 8.51 1.47 -9.49
CA VAL A 239 8.19 0.87 -8.20
C VAL A 239 6.91 1.46 -7.61
N GLY A 240 6.21 0.67 -6.81
CA GLY A 240 5.01 1.10 -6.10
C GLY A 240 3.90 1.60 -7.01
N GLU A 241 3.26 2.71 -6.65
CA GLU A 241 2.11 3.23 -7.39
C GLU A 241 2.44 3.74 -8.81
N ALA A 242 3.70 4.00 -9.11
CA ALA A 242 4.11 4.24 -10.50
C ALA A 242 3.91 3.01 -11.38
N ALA A 243 4.07 1.81 -10.80
CA ALA A 243 3.94 0.54 -11.49
C ALA A 243 2.54 -0.08 -11.37
N HIS A 244 1.86 0.08 -10.23
CA HIS A 244 0.57 -0.57 -9.95
C HIS A 244 -0.24 0.15 -8.87
N ASN A 245 -1.58 0.04 -8.95
CA ASN A 245 -2.50 0.40 -7.87
C ASN A 245 -3.47 -0.75 -7.62
N CYS A 246 -3.78 -1.03 -6.36
CA CYS A 246 -4.74 -2.05 -5.96
C CYS A 246 -5.90 -1.44 -5.18
N HIS A 247 -6.98 -2.22 -5.06
CA HIS A 247 -8.07 -1.89 -4.15
C HIS A 247 -7.56 -1.79 -2.71
N PRO A 248 -8.04 -0.84 -1.87
CA PRO A 248 -7.55 -0.64 -0.50
C PRO A 248 -7.84 -1.81 0.46
N VAL A 249 -8.68 -2.76 0.07
CA VAL A 249 -8.99 -3.95 0.87
C VAL A 249 -7.73 -4.69 1.30
N GLY A 250 -7.61 -4.95 2.60
CA GLY A 250 -6.43 -5.60 3.17
C GLY A 250 -5.15 -4.78 3.19
N GLY A 251 -5.17 -3.46 2.83
CA GLY A 251 -4.04 -2.55 3.00
C GLY A 251 -2.76 -2.92 2.24
N GLN A 252 -2.86 -3.47 1.02
CA GLN A 252 -1.70 -4.05 0.30
C GLN A 252 -0.85 -3.04 -0.47
N GLY A 253 -1.37 -1.87 -0.86
CA GLY A 253 -0.70 -0.94 -1.77
C GLY A 253 0.72 -0.57 -1.33
N LEU A 254 0.89 -0.04 -0.13
CA LEU A 254 2.20 0.33 0.42
C LEU A 254 3.12 -0.88 0.57
N ASN A 255 2.58 -2.02 1.02
CA ASN A 255 3.35 -3.25 1.18
C ASN A 255 3.94 -3.77 -0.14
N LEU A 256 3.19 -3.68 -1.23
CA LEU A 256 3.66 -4.04 -2.56
C LEU A 256 4.79 -3.11 -3.02
N GLY A 257 4.63 -1.78 -2.85
CA GLY A 257 5.64 -0.80 -3.20
C GLY A 257 6.96 -0.96 -2.43
N ILE A 258 6.89 -1.18 -1.11
CA ILE A 258 8.09 -1.44 -0.29
C ILE A 258 8.80 -2.72 -0.75
N ARG A 259 8.06 -3.77 -1.12
CA ARG A 259 8.64 -5.00 -1.66
C ARG A 259 9.23 -4.81 -3.04
N ASP A 260 8.65 -3.94 -3.87
CA ASP A 260 9.23 -3.60 -5.17
C ASP A 260 10.58 -2.93 -5.00
N GLY A 261 10.67 -1.93 -4.12
CA GLY A 261 11.93 -1.25 -3.81
C GLY A 261 13.00 -2.22 -3.30
N ALA A 262 12.65 -3.11 -2.37
CA ALA A 262 13.58 -4.10 -1.83
C ALA A 262 14.06 -5.12 -2.89
N ALA A 263 13.15 -5.62 -3.74
CA ALA A 263 13.50 -6.56 -4.81
C ALA A 263 14.37 -5.93 -5.90
N LEU A 264 14.09 -4.66 -6.24
CA LEU A 264 14.91 -3.91 -7.17
C LEU A 264 16.31 -3.66 -6.61
N ALA A 265 16.41 -3.25 -5.34
CA ALA A 265 17.69 -3.01 -4.66
C ALA A 265 18.54 -4.28 -4.62
N GLU A 266 17.95 -5.43 -4.28
CA GLU A 266 18.66 -6.74 -4.31
C GLU A 266 19.22 -7.06 -5.71
N LEU A 267 18.40 -6.90 -6.75
CA LEU A 267 18.82 -7.15 -8.12
C LEU A 267 19.95 -6.22 -8.58
N VAL A 268 19.78 -4.92 -8.33
CA VAL A 268 20.74 -3.89 -8.74
C VAL A 268 22.09 -4.08 -8.03
N LEU A 269 22.04 -4.37 -6.71
CA LEU A 269 23.27 -4.66 -5.95
C LEU A 269 24.00 -5.88 -6.48
N ALA A 270 23.30 -6.97 -6.73
CA ALA A 270 23.89 -8.19 -7.29
C ALA A 270 24.46 -7.97 -8.69
N ALA A 271 23.79 -7.21 -9.54
CA ALA A 271 24.26 -6.85 -10.88
C ALA A 271 25.53 -5.97 -10.80
N HIS A 272 25.52 -4.97 -9.91
CA HIS A 272 26.69 -4.10 -9.69
C HIS A 272 27.92 -4.89 -9.23
N GLN A 273 27.75 -5.84 -8.30
CA GLN A 273 28.84 -6.71 -7.82
C GLN A 273 29.44 -7.59 -8.91
N ARG A 274 28.66 -7.98 -9.92
CA ARG A 274 29.14 -8.73 -11.08
C ARG A 274 29.77 -7.84 -12.17
N GLY A 275 29.65 -6.52 -12.05
CA GLY A 275 30.08 -5.57 -13.07
C GLY A 275 29.11 -5.47 -14.25
N ASP A 276 27.85 -5.95 -14.09
CA ASP A 276 26.82 -5.84 -15.11
C ASP A 276 26.32 -4.39 -15.23
N ASP A 277 25.75 -4.04 -16.38
CA ASP A 277 25.10 -2.76 -16.56
C ASP A 277 23.74 -2.75 -15.87
N ILE A 278 23.66 -2.05 -14.72
CA ILE A 278 22.48 -1.98 -13.85
C ILE A 278 21.25 -1.32 -14.49
N GLY A 279 21.42 -0.59 -15.59
CA GLY A 279 20.33 0.10 -16.29
C GLY A 279 19.92 -0.62 -17.59
N SER A 280 20.56 -1.71 -17.96
CA SER A 280 20.15 -2.48 -19.15
C SER A 280 18.84 -3.23 -18.91
N VAL A 281 18.02 -3.36 -19.95
CA VAL A 281 16.75 -4.10 -19.87
C VAL A 281 17.00 -5.58 -19.51
N GLU A 282 18.09 -6.15 -19.98
CA GLU A 282 18.48 -7.54 -19.70
C GLU A 282 18.70 -7.76 -18.20
N THR A 283 19.40 -6.85 -17.55
CA THR A 283 19.63 -6.86 -16.10
C THR A 283 18.34 -6.63 -15.31
N LEU A 284 17.47 -5.75 -15.78
CA LEU A 284 16.24 -5.37 -15.06
C LEU A 284 15.06 -6.34 -15.29
N ARG A 285 15.08 -7.13 -16.37
CA ARG A 285 13.99 -8.05 -16.73
C ARG A 285 13.58 -9.06 -15.65
N PRO A 286 14.49 -9.64 -14.84
CA PRO A 286 14.11 -10.51 -13.72
C PRO A 286 13.21 -9.80 -12.70
N TYR A 287 13.50 -8.54 -12.38
CA TYR A 287 12.65 -7.72 -11.52
C TYR A 287 11.25 -7.55 -12.10
N ASP A 288 11.14 -7.12 -13.39
CA ASP A 288 9.85 -6.97 -14.07
C ASP A 288 9.04 -8.27 -14.00
N ARG A 289 9.66 -9.38 -14.41
CA ARG A 289 8.98 -10.67 -14.44
C ARG A 289 8.48 -11.09 -13.06
N GLN A 290 9.32 -10.98 -12.04
CA GLN A 290 9.01 -11.41 -10.68
C GLN A 290 7.94 -10.54 -10.05
N ARG A 291 8.14 -9.21 -10.07
CA ARG A 291 7.24 -8.29 -9.37
C ARG A 291 5.93 -8.12 -10.09
N ARG A 292 5.93 -7.98 -11.41
CA ARG A 292 4.71 -7.80 -12.19
C ARG A 292 3.72 -8.95 -12.03
N TRP A 293 4.19 -10.19 -12.07
CA TRP A 293 3.32 -11.36 -11.84
C TRP A 293 2.91 -11.51 -10.38
N GLY A 294 3.82 -11.30 -9.44
CA GLY A 294 3.51 -11.32 -8.01
C GLY A 294 2.47 -10.26 -7.63
N ASN A 295 2.63 -9.04 -8.13
CA ASN A 295 1.69 -7.96 -7.89
C ASN A 295 0.34 -8.21 -8.57
N LEU A 296 0.31 -8.73 -9.81
CA LEU A 296 -0.92 -9.10 -10.52
C LEU A 296 -1.77 -10.08 -9.71
N LEU A 297 -1.15 -11.04 -9.05
CA LEU A 297 -1.86 -11.99 -8.18
C LEU A 297 -2.57 -11.27 -7.02
N ILE A 298 -1.89 -10.33 -6.36
CA ILE A 298 -2.48 -9.57 -5.26
C ILE A 298 -3.55 -8.59 -5.76
N LEU A 299 -3.31 -7.91 -6.88
CA LEU A 299 -4.29 -7.04 -7.52
C LEU A 299 -5.57 -7.80 -7.87
N GLY A 300 -5.42 -8.97 -8.50
CA GLY A 300 -6.52 -9.85 -8.85
C GLY A 300 -7.25 -10.38 -7.62
N PHE A 301 -6.53 -10.75 -6.57
CA PHE A 301 -7.11 -11.22 -5.32
C PHE A 301 -7.96 -10.13 -4.64
N THR A 302 -7.44 -8.91 -4.53
CA THR A 302 -8.19 -7.79 -3.92
C THR A 302 -9.39 -7.37 -4.76
N ASP A 303 -9.30 -7.44 -6.09
CA ASP A 303 -10.41 -7.19 -7.00
C ASP A 303 -11.51 -8.26 -6.89
N ILE A 304 -11.12 -9.53 -6.83
CA ILE A 304 -12.09 -10.64 -6.64
C ILE A 304 -12.78 -10.51 -5.29
N LEU A 305 -12.06 -10.16 -4.23
CA LEU A 305 -12.65 -9.93 -2.91
C LEU A 305 -13.71 -8.82 -2.99
N ASP A 306 -13.36 -7.65 -3.53
CA ASP A 306 -14.33 -6.57 -3.67
C ASP A 306 -15.56 -7.02 -4.47
N ARG A 307 -15.39 -7.59 -5.67
CA ARG A 307 -16.50 -8.02 -6.54
C ARG A 307 -17.40 -9.08 -5.92
N VAL A 308 -16.82 -10.04 -5.20
CA VAL A 308 -17.57 -11.12 -4.55
C VAL A 308 -18.36 -10.59 -3.36
N PHE A 309 -17.76 -9.71 -2.57
CA PHE A 309 -18.40 -9.19 -1.38
C PHE A 309 -19.35 -8.02 -1.65
N SER A 310 -19.13 -7.25 -2.69
CA SER A 310 -20.04 -6.17 -3.14
C SER A 310 -21.19 -6.66 -4.03
N ASN A 311 -21.41 -7.99 -4.12
CA ASN A 311 -22.41 -8.58 -5.00
C ASN A 311 -23.59 -9.17 -4.20
N GLN A 312 -24.83 -8.94 -4.70
CA GLN A 312 -26.07 -9.44 -4.10
C GLN A 312 -26.71 -10.61 -4.86
N TRP A 313 -26.07 -11.09 -5.94
CA TRP A 313 -26.59 -12.21 -6.69
C TRP A 313 -26.49 -13.50 -5.85
N LEU A 314 -27.63 -14.18 -5.64
CA LEU A 314 -27.76 -15.32 -4.73
C LEU A 314 -26.66 -16.39 -4.88
N PRO A 315 -26.28 -16.85 -6.11
CA PRO A 315 -25.21 -17.82 -6.26
C PRO A 315 -23.85 -17.30 -5.74
N VAL A 316 -23.51 -16.02 -5.99
CA VAL A 316 -22.27 -15.42 -5.49
C VAL A 316 -22.29 -15.31 -3.97
N MET A 317 -23.42 -14.93 -3.40
CA MET A 317 -23.61 -14.92 -1.94
C MET A 317 -23.44 -16.31 -1.32
N ALA A 318 -23.96 -17.33 -1.96
CA ALA A 318 -23.81 -18.71 -1.49
C ALA A 318 -22.34 -19.18 -1.51
N VAL A 319 -21.62 -18.89 -2.61
CA VAL A 319 -20.18 -19.19 -2.73
C VAL A 319 -19.37 -18.42 -1.69
N ARG A 320 -19.65 -17.13 -1.49
CA ARG A 320 -19.01 -16.28 -0.50
C ARG A 320 -19.20 -16.83 0.93
N ARG A 321 -20.43 -17.16 1.29
CA ARG A 321 -20.77 -17.74 2.62
C ARG A 321 -20.11 -19.09 2.83
N LEU A 322 -20.13 -19.96 1.81
CA LEU A 322 -19.42 -21.24 1.85
C LEU A 322 -17.89 -21.02 2.01
N GLY A 323 -17.32 -20.04 1.33
CA GLY A 323 -15.90 -19.66 1.47
C GLY A 323 -15.56 -19.19 2.89
N LEU A 324 -16.38 -18.33 3.49
CA LEU A 324 -16.23 -17.88 4.87
C LEU A 324 -16.35 -19.03 5.86
N PHE A 325 -17.36 -19.89 5.68
CA PHE A 325 -17.54 -21.10 6.48
C PHE A 325 -16.34 -22.05 6.39
N ALA A 326 -15.82 -22.27 5.17
CA ALA A 326 -14.64 -23.08 4.97
C ALA A 326 -13.39 -22.47 5.64
N MET A 327 -13.18 -21.16 5.52
CA MET A 327 -12.07 -20.47 6.21
C MET A 327 -12.18 -20.58 7.74
N GLN A 328 -13.40 -20.60 8.29
CA GLN A 328 -13.61 -20.74 9.72
C GLN A 328 -13.29 -22.17 10.22
N ARG A 329 -13.58 -23.21 9.41
CA ARG A 329 -13.50 -24.62 9.78
C ARG A 329 -12.27 -25.35 9.28
N VAL A 330 -11.67 -24.89 8.16
CA VAL A 330 -10.59 -25.59 7.47
C VAL A 330 -9.29 -24.80 7.59
N GLY A 331 -8.45 -25.16 8.56
CA GLY A 331 -7.20 -24.47 8.87
C GLY A 331 -6.29 -24.18 7.65
N PRO A 332 -6.01 -25.14 6.75
CA PRO A 332 -5.19 -24.90 5.57
C PRO A 332 -5.71 -23.80 4.63
N ILE A 333 -7.03 -23.67 4.44
CA ILE A 333 -7.63 -22.59 3.63
C ILE A 333 -7.39 -21.24 4.29
N LYS A 334 -7.60 -21.16 5.59
CA LYS A 334 -7.36 -19.98 6.40
C LYS A 334 -5.89 -19.56 6.35
N GLN A 335 -4.96 -20.52 6.50
CA GLN A 335 -3.52 -20.28 6.39
C GLN A 335 -3.10 -19.79 5.01
N LEU A 336 -3.67 -20.35 3.94
CA LEU A 336 -3.40 -19.90 2.57
C LEU A 336 -3.85 -18.43 2.39
N ALA A 337 -5.07 -18.12 2.82
CA ALA A 337 -5.62 -16.76 2.72
C ALA A 337 -4.73 -15.73 3.45
N ILE A 338 -4.34 -16.01 4.70
CA ILE A 338 -3.52 -15.08 5.47
C ILE A 338 -2.09 -14.97 4.91
N ARG A 339 -1.50 -16.05 4.38
CA ARG A 339 -0.18 -16.01 3.73
C ARG A 339 -0.17 -15.14 2.47
N ILE A 340 -1.23 -15.20 1.67
CA ILE A 340 -1.39 -14.32 0.51
C ILE A 340 -1.49 -12.86 0.99
N MET A 341 -2.34 -12.60 1.98
CA MET A 341 -2.57 -11.24 2.51
C MET A 341 -1.35 -10.66 3.24
N THR A 342 -0.58 -11.46 3.96
CA THR A 342 0.65 -10.99 4.62
C THR A 342 1.85 -10.94 3.69
N GLY A 343 1.69 -11.40 2.42
CA GLY A 343 2.76 -11.41 1.42
C GLY A 343 3.88 -12.39 1.71
N LYS A 344 3.60 -13.42 2.48
CA LYS A 344 4.50 -14.58 2.69
C LYS A 344 4.43 -15.59 1.53
N TRP A 345 3.83 -15.17 0.42
CA TRP A 345 3.77 -15.94 -0.83
C TRP A 345 4.76 -15.36 -1.83
N GLY A 346 5.67 -16.20 -2.34
CA GLY A 346 6.66 -15.82 -3.34
C GLY A 346 8.04 -15.53 -2.76
N HIS A 347 8.87 -14.82 -3.54
CA HIS A 347 10.21 -14.45 -3.13
C HIS A 347 10.20 -13.37 -2.05
N ILE A 348 10.92 -13.61 -0.97
CA ILE A 348 11.19 -12.63 0.08
C ILE A 348 12.58 -12.07 -0.20
N PRO A 349 12.75 -10.75 -0.43
CA PRO A 349 14.06 -10.16 -0.68
C PRO A 349 15.06 -10.47 0.46
N GLN A 350 16.32 -10.73 0.10
CA GLN A 350 17.37 -11.08 1.07
C GLN A 350 17.77 -9.93 2.02
N LEU A 351 17.34 -8.70 1.72
CA LEU A 351 17.41 -7.57 2.64
C LEU A 351 16.61 -7.81 3.94
N VAL A 352 15.75 -8.84 3.95
CA VAL A 352 15.07 -9.30 5.16
C VAL A 352 15.99 -10.34 5.82
N PRO A 353 16.54 -10.08 7.02
CA PRO A 353 17.32 -11.09 7.73
C PRO A 353 16.46 -12.34 7.95
N PRO A 354 17.03 -13.56 7.84
CA PRO A 354 16.30 -14.77 8.15
C PRO A 354 15.74 -14.69 9.57
N GLU A 355 14.47 -15.02 9.72
CA GLU A 355 13.85 -15.11 11.05
C GLU A 355 14.63 -16.17 11.87
N LYS A 356 15.12 -15.74 13.05
CA LYS A 356 15.77 -16.65 14.02
C LYS A 356 14.73 -17.47 14.74
#